data_f05c60a36fdf9d2a59a050cedcf35513
#
_entry.id   f05c60a36fdf9d2a59a050cedcf35513
#
_cell.length_a   1.000
_cell.length_b   1.000
_cell.length_c   1.000
_cell.angle_alpha   90.00
_cell.angle_beta   90.00
_cell.angle_gamma   90.00
#
_symmetry.space_group_name_H-M   'P 1'
#
loop_
_entity.id
_entity.type
_entity.pdbx_description
1 polymer ?
#
loop_
_entity_poly.entity_id
_entity_poly.type
_entity_poly.pdbx_seq_one_letter_code
_entity_poly.pdbx_strand_id
1 'polypeptide(L)'
;MSKEIPEAVKEALRNIGLTDYEIAIYLTLIVKGPMDARELSEASGVPYSRIYNILTQLEKEKMWIIKEEESRPSRYFAKSPDEALIIAKKQYNDSFDGFSNKIIHTLTPIYQSHDAPIKIALYIHRGRDVCINRSLALINMAKNSIYLIAPEYEFLEVFHDDMKKARARGVTDIRILVEEHSFEDNKFNELITKYSEIAEIKTRDQVFGTAVIMDEGEDAFLVLTQKIFKKLSYFGAVTDHIAFGPAANYYFSYLYDTAEAVKLK
;
A
#
# COMPACT_ATOMS: atom_id res chain seq x y z
N MET A 1 0.18 7.22 40.06
CA MET A 1 1.00 8.03 39.17
C MET A 1 0.17 8.39 37.95
N SER A 2 -0.24 9.64 37.78
CA SER A 2 -0.91 10.12 36.57
C SER A 2 0.09 9.98 35.42
N LYS A 3 -0.15 9.08 34.47
CA LYS A 3 0.66 9.01 33.24
C LYS A 3 0.30 10.23 32.41
N GLU A 4 1.15 11.24 32.44
CA GLU A 4 1.02 12.40 31.59
C GLU A 4 1.19 11.94 30.13
N ILE A 5 0.17 12.23 29.30
CA ILE A 5 0.20 11.83 27.89
C ILE A 5 1.03 12.86 27.13
N PRO A 6 2.08 12.44 26.39
CA PRO A 6 2.92 13.37 25.64
C PRO A 6 2.12 14.18 24.63
N GLU A 7 2.48 15.46 24.45
CA GLU A 7 1.80 16.33 23.48
C GLU A 7 1.91 15.79 22.04
N ALA A 8 3.01 15.11 21.71
CA ALA A 8 3.18 14.45 20.42
C ALA A 8 2.06 13.44 20.10
N VAL A 9 1.49 12.77 21.11
CA VAL A 9 0.35 11.85 20.92
C VAL A 9 -0.92 12.62 20.57
N LYS A 10 -1.17 13.76 21.21
CA LYS A 10 -2.32 14.61 20.90
C LYS A 10 -2.21 15.22 19.51
N GLU A 11 -1.00 15.63 19.11
CA GLU A 11 -0.73 16.14 17.78
C GLU A 11 -0.97 15.05 16.71
N ALA A 12 -0.51 13.83 16.95
CA ALA A 12 -0.79 12.69 16.08
C ALA A 12 -2.31 12.44 15.93
N LEU A 13 -3.07 12.51 17.04
CA LEU A 13 -4.53 12.37 17.02
C LEU A 13 -5.22 13.49 16.23
N ARG A 14 -4.75 14.75 16.32
CA ARG A 14 -5.23 15.85 15.47
C ARG A 14 -4.98 15.58 13.99
N ASN A 15 -3.78 15.09 13.66
CA ASN A 15 -3.40 14.81 12.26
C ASN A 15 -4.24 13.71 11.62
N ILE A 16 -4.79 12.78 12.39
CA ILE A 16 -5.74 11.76 11.89
C ILE A 16 -7.21 12.21 11.97
N GLY A 17 -7.46 13.48 12.28
CA GLY A 17 -8.76 14.15 12.14
C GLY A 17 -9.63 14.16 13.39
N LEU A 18 -9.06 14.06 14.60
CA LEU A 18 -9.79 14.31 15.84
C LEU A 18 -9.69 15.78 16.24
N THR A 19 -10.79 16.33 16.72
CA THR A 19 -10.84 17.64 17.36
C THR A 19 -10.28 17.59 18.79
N ASP A 20 -9.90 18.74 19.35
CA ASP A 20 -9.36 18.79 20.71
C ASP A 20 -10.33 18.24 21.77
N TYR A 21 -11.63 18.43 21.59
CA TYR A 21 -12.63 17.87 22.50
C TYR A 21 -12.77 16.34 22.36
N GLU A 22 -12.72 15.82 21.14
CA GLU A 22 -12.72 14.38 20.92
C GLU A 22 -11.48 13.73 21.53
N ILE A 23 -10.32 14.35 21.35
CA ILE A 23 -9.05 13.91 21.95
C ILE A 23 -9.16 13.91 23.48
N ALA A 24 -9.67 15.01 24.07
CA ALA A 24 -9.82 15.11 25.54
C ALA A 24 -10.71 13.99 26.10
N ILE A 25 -11.85 13.70 25.47
CA ILE A 25 -12.75 12.63 25.89
C ILE A 25 -12.11 11.26 25.72
N TYR A 26 -11.55 10.96 24.53
CA TYR A 26 -10.95 9.67 24.25
C TYR A 26 -9.79 9.36 25.22
N LEU A 27 -8.87 10.31 25.39
CA LEU A 27 -7.75 10.13 26.31
C LEU A 27 -8.19 10.03 27.79
N THR A 28 -9.25 10.73 28.18
CA THR A 28 -9.83 10.60 29.53
C THR A 28 -10.34 9.19 29.76
N LEU A 29 -11.07 8.61 28.79
CA LEU A 29 -11.56 7.23 28.86
C LEU A 29 -10.41 6.22 28.86
N ILE A 30 -9.34 6.43 28.09
CA ILE A 30 -8.17 5.55 28.09
C ILE A 30 -7.47 5.55 29.45
N VAL A 31 -7.33 6.72 30.08
CA VAL A 31 -6.56 6.87 31.34
C VAL A 31 -7.37 6.48 32.56
N LYS A 32 -8.64 6.88 32.60
CA LYS A 32 -9.47 6.78 33.81
C LYS A 32 -10.48 5.65 33.73
N GLY A 33 -10.68 5.07 32.53
CA GLY A 33 -11.66 3.99 32.29
C GLY A 33 -13.07 4.50 31.99
N PRO A 34 -14.08 3.60 32.05
CA PRO A 34 -15.45 3.90 31.66
C PRO A 34 -16.12 4.93 32.56
N MET A 35 -16.84 5.89 31.95
CA MET A 35 -17.50 7.01 32.62
C MET A 35 -18.84 7.34 32.00
N ASP A 36 -19.75 7.97 32.77
CA ASP A 36 -20.93 8.60 32.22
C ASP A 36 -20.63 9.99 31.64
N ALA A 37 -21.62 10.61 30.98
CA ALA A 37 -21.44 11.89 30.31
C ALA A 37 -21.09 13.04 31.28
N ARG A 38 -21.56 13.01 32.51
CA ARG A 38 -21.28 14.04 33.50
C ARG A 38 -19.86 13.90 34.04
N GLU A 39 -19.48 12.68 34.42
CA GLU A 39 -18.12 12.33 34.84
C GLU A 39 -17.10 12.72 33.77
N LEU A 40 -17.41 12.41 32.48
CA LEU A 40 -16.55 12.78 31.34
C LEU A 40 -16.40 14.28 31.16
N SER A 41 -17.49 15.05 31.28
CA SER A 41 -17.43 16.51 31.22
C SER A 41 -16.51 17.08 32.29
N GLU A 42 -16.67 16.63 33.52
CA GLU A 42 -15.87 17.08 34.67
C GLU A 42 -14.38 16.65 34.52
N ALA A 43 -14.16 15.42 34.08
CA ALA A 43 -12.82 14.82 34.00
C ALA A 43 -12.00 15.28 32.79
N SER A 44 -12.64 15.57 31.66
CA SER A 44 -12.00 15.96 30.40
C SER A 44 -11.90 17.49 30.20
N GLY A 45 -12.67 18.27 30.98
CA GLY A 45 -12.79 19.72 30.80
C GLY A 45 -13.68 20.14 29.62
N VAL A 46 -14.35 19.18 28.96
CA VAL A 46 -15.30 19.47 27.88
C VAL A 46 -16.61 20.00 28.47
N PRO A 47 -17.12 21.16 28.01
CA PRO A 47 -18.37 21.73 28.54
C PRO A 47 -19.55 20.74 28.42
N TYR A 48 -20.32 20.57 29.49
CA TYR A 48 -21.45 19.64 29.52
C TYR A 48 -22.47 19.90 28.40
N SER A 49 -22.66 21.15 28.01
CA SER A 49 -23.53 21.52 26.88
C SER A 49 -23.08 20.91 25.51
N ARG A 50 -21.81 20.51 25.39
CA ARG A 50 -21.24 19.95 24.16
C ARG A 50 -21.00 18.44 24.26
N ILE A 51 -21.00 17.89 25.47
CA ILE A 51 -20.55 16.53 25.74
C ILE A 51 -21.30 15.48 24.89
N TYR A 52 -22.62 15.57 24.82
CA TYR A 52 -23.43 14.60 24.08
C TYR A 52 -23.20 14.63 22.57
N ASN A 53 -22.95 15.82 22.01
CA ASN A 53 -22.62 15.94 20.60
C ASN A 53 -21.27 15.26 20.27
N ILE A 54 -20.26 15.53 21.10
CA ILE A 54 -18.93 14.93 20.93
C ILE A 54 -18.97 13.42 21.15
N LEU A 55 -19.72 12.94 22.15
CA LEU A 55 -19.90 11.51 22.37
C LEU A 55 -20.58 10.82 21.18
N THR A 56 -21.59 11.46 20.58
CA THR A 56 -22.25 10.96 19.38
C THR A 56 -21.28 10.88 18.18
N GLN A 57 -20.45 11.91 17.99
CA GLN A 57 -19.42 11.91 16.95
C GLN A 57 -18.40 10.78 17.14
N LEU A 58 -17.88 10.62 18.36
CA LEU A 58 -16.92 9.57 18.68
C LEU A 58 -17.53 8.16 18.58
N GLU A 59 -18.81 7.99 18.95
CA GLU A 59 -19.50 6.70 18.91
C GLU A 59 -19.92 6.32 17.49
N LYS A 60 -20.63 7.21 16.79
CA LYS A 60 -21.31 6.88 15.53
C LYS A 60 -20.48 7.20 14.29
N GLU A 61 -19.77 8.33 14.30
CA GLU A 61 -19.01 8.76 13.13
C GLU A 61 -17.61 8.20 13.15
N LYS A 62 -16.88 8.37 14.23
CA LYS A 62 -15.50 7.91 14.39
C LYS A 62 -15.41 6.43 14.80
N MET A 63 -16.43 5.94 15.55
CA MET A 63 -16.47 4.57 16.12
C MET A 63 -15.29 4.26 17.05
N TRP A 64 -14.82 5.27 17.81
CA TRP A 64 -13.68 5.15 18.72
C TRP A 64 -14.07 4.86 20.16
N ILE A 65 -15.37 5.01 20.49
CA ILE A 65 -15.96 4.68 21.78
C ILE A 65 -17.18 3.79 21.61
N ILE A 66 -17.57 3.12 22.68
CA ILE A 66 -18.76 2.30 22.78
C ILE A 66 -19.65 2.86 23.91
N LYS A 67 -20.94 2.95 23.65
CA LYS A 67 -21.94 3.29 24.65
C LYS A 67 -22.60 2.04 25.16
N GLU A 68 -22.63 1.85 26.48
CA GLU A 68 -23.41 0.82 27.14
C GLU A 68 -24.82 1.34 27.42
N GLU A 69 -25.83 0.72 26.80
CA GLU A 69 -27.22 1.20 26.90
C GLU A 69 -27.96 0.60 28.10
N GLU A 70 -27.46 -0.50 28.66
CA GLU A 70 -28.10 -1.20 29.77
C GLU A 70 -27.91 -0.49 31.13
N SER A 71 -26.92 0.38 31.26
CA SER A 71 -26.64 1.17 32.46
C SER A 71 -27.44 2.48 32.50
N ARG A 72 -27.89 2.90 33.67
CA ARG A 72 -28.51 4.23 33.89
C ARG A 72 -27.81 4.95 35.05
N PRO A 73 -27.06 6.03 34.78
CA PRO A 73 -26.80 6.64 33.46
C PRO A 73 -25.92 5.77 32.52
N SER A 74 -26.07 5.97 31.18
CA SER A 74 -25.28 5.24 30.18
C SER A 74 -23.80 5.53 30.35
N ARG A 75 -22.97 4.48 30.27
CA ARG A 75 -21.51 4.58 30.36
C ARG A 75 -20.85 4.47 28.99
N TYR A 76 -19.71 5.14 28.84
CA TYR A 76 -18.92 5.17 27.63
C TYR A 76 -17.56 4.51 27.86
N PHE A 77 -17.09 3.74 26.88
CA PHE A 77 -15.85 2.99 26.92
C PHE A 77 -15.00 3.38 25.72
N ALA A 78 -13.72 3.62 25.91
CA ALA A 78 -12.80 3.76 24.79
C ALA A 78 -12.51 2.40 24.16
N LYS A 79 -12.51 2.32 22.84
CA LYS A 79 -11.87 1.22 22.14
C LYS A 79 -10.36 1.30 22.30
N SER A 80 -9.68 0.16 22.16
CA SER A 80 -8.20 0.16 22.20
C SER A 80 -7.61 1.06 21.11
N PRO A 81 -6.43 1.66 21.31
CA PRO A 81 -5.79 2.48 20.29
C PRO A 81 -5.60 1.74 18.97
N ASP A 82 -5.25 0.45 19.00
CA ASP A 82 -5.07 -0.36 17.80
C ASP A 82 -6.38 -0.51 17.01
N GLU A 83 -7.49 -0.83 17.70
CA GLU A 83 -8.82 -0.95 17.07
C GLU A 83 -9.28 0.40 16.48
N ALA A 84 -9.13 1.48 17.24
CA ALA A 84 -9.50 2.82 16.81
C ALA A 84 -8.72 3.28 15.57
N LEU A 85 -7.41 2.98 15.51
CA LEU A 85 -6.56 3.31 14.37
C LEU A 85 -6.88 2.46 13.13
N ILE A 86 -7.22 1.19 13.28
CA ILE A 86 -7.69 0.34 12.17
C ILE A 86 -8.96 0.94 11.55
N ILE A 87 -9.91 1.36 12.37
CA ILE A 87 -11.16 2.00 11.90
C ILE A 87 -10.86 3.32 11.19
N ALA A 88 -10.03 4.18 11.78
CA ALA A 88 -9.67 5.46 11.18
C ALA A 88 -8.98 5.29 9.81
N LYS A 89 -8.05 4.34 9.70
CA LYS A 89 -7.37 4.03 8.43
C LYS A 89 -8.35 3.58 7.36
N LYS A 90 -9.31 2.71 7.72
CA LYS A 90 -10.33 2.25 6.78
C LYS A 90 -11.20 3.41 6.31
N GLN A 91 -11.71 4.23 7.22
CA GLN A 91 -12.54 5.40 6.89
C GLN A 91 -11.80 6.41 6.01
N TYR A 92 -10.50 6.63 6.27
CA TYR A 92 -9.66 7.50 5.45
C TYR A 92 -9.52 6.96 4.02
N ASN A 93 -9.22 5.66 3.87
CA ASN A 93 -9.08 5.03 2.56
C ASN A 93 -10.39 5.08 1.77
N ASP A 94 -11.52 4.69 2.38
CA ASP A 94 -12.85 4.71 1.75
C ASP A 94 -13.22 6.13 1.28
N SER A 95 -12.90 7.14 2.10
CA SER A 95 -13.14 8.56 1.75
C SER A 95 -12.24 9.03 0.63
N PHE A 96 -10.95 8.67 0.67
CA PHE A 96 -9.97 9.03 -0.35
C PHE A 96 -10.34 8.41 -1.71
N ASP A 97 -10.73 7.14 -1.74
CA ASP A 97 -11.17 6.47 -2.95
C ASP A 97 -12.43 7.15 -3.55
N GLY A 98 -13.37 7.52 -2.70
CA GLY A 98 -14.56 8.28 -3.11
C GLY A 98 -14.22 9.65 -3.73
N PHE A 99 -13.29 10.40 -3.12
CA PHE A 99 -12.85 11.69 -3.64
C PHE A 99 -12.04 11.52 -4.93
N SER A 100 -11.12 10.57 -4.98
CA SER A 100 -10.29 10.26 -6.14
C SER A 100 -11.14 9.93 -7.36
N ASN A 101 -12.11 9.03 -7.20
CA ASN A 101 -13.02 8.67 -8.28
C ASN A 101 -13.79 9.88 -8.81
N LYS A 102 -14.33 10.72 -7.91
CA LYS A 102 -15.05 11.93 -8.28
C LYS A 102 -14.17 12.92 -9.04
N ILE A 103 -12.94 13.13 -8.58
CA ILE A 103 -11.96 14.03 -9.22
C ILE A 103 -11.60 13.50 -10.60
N ILE A 104 -11.23 12.23 -10.71
CA ILE A 104 -10.84 11.60 -11.98
C ILE A 104 -11.99 11.67 -12.99
N HIS A 105 -13.19 11.24 -12.61
CA HIS A 105 -14.35 11.27 -13.52
C HIS A 105 -14.72 12.68 -13.98
N THR A 106 -14.52 13.69 -13.13
CA THR A 106 -14.88 15.07 -13.47
C THR A 106 -13.79 15.77 -14.27
N LEU A 107 -12.52 15.62 -13.87
CA LEU A 107 -11.42 16.39 -14.46
C LEU A 107 -10.80 15.73 -15.69
N THR A 108 -10.83 14.39 -15.80
CA THR A 108 -10.24 13.70 -16.95
C THR A 108 -10.87 14.12 -18.28
N PRO A 109 -12.21 14.21 -18.46
CA PRO A 109 -12.81 14.69 -19.70
C PRO A 109 -12.42 16.15 -20.01
N ILE A 110 -12.32 17.01 -18.98
CA ILE A 110 -11.90 18.41 -19.14
C ILE A 110 -10.45 18.49 -19.58
N TYR A 111 -9.60 17.70 -18.97
CA TYR A 111 -8.18 17.61 -19.34
C TYR A 111 -7.99 17.10 -20.76
N GLN A 112 -8.78 16.10 -21.16
CA GLN A 112 -8.75 15.52 -22.51
C GLN A 112 -9.40 16.40 -23.58
N SER A 113 -10.29 17.33 -23.21
CA SER A 113 -10.95 18.25 -24.15
C SER A 113 -10.07 19.38 -24.67
N HIS A 114 -8.92 19.62 -24.04
CA HIS A 114 -7.93 20.51 -24.57
C HIS A 114 -7.15 19.78 -25.65
N ASP A 115 -7.15 20.30 -26.88
CA ASP A 115 -6.32 19.88 -28.02
C ASP A 115 -4.81 20.09 -27.74
N ALA A 116 -4.38 19.76 -26.55
CA ALA A 116 -2.96 19.59 -26.28
C ALA A 116 -2.49 18.40 -27.12
N PRO A 117 -1.47 18.54 -27.97
CA PRO A 117 -0.91 17.37 -28.64
C PRO A 117 -0.63 16.34 -27.56
N ILE A 118 -1.09 15.10 -27.78
CA ILE A 118 -0.83 14.00 -26.85
C ILE A 118 0.68 13.96 -26.65
N LYS A 119 1.17 14.64 -25.64
CA LYS A 119 2.58 14.58 -25.24
C LYS A 119 2.74 13.26 -24.51
N ILE A 120 3.01 12.22 -25.27
CA ILE A 120 3.44 10.95 -24.70
C ILE A 120 4.71 11.26 -23.92
N ALA A 121 4.62 11.21 -22.61
CA ALA A 121 5.78 11.44 -21.76
C ALA A 121 6.45 10.09 -21.48
N LEU A 122 7.76 10.06 -21.71
CA LEU A 122 8.62 8.98 -21.22
C LEU A 122 9.31 9.48 -19.95
N TYR A 123 8.96 8.87 -18.85
CA TYR A 123 9.54 9.19 -17.54
C TYR A 123 10.72 8.26 -17.28
N ILE A 124 11.89 8.85 -17.05
CA ILE A 124 13.10 8.12 -16.70
C ILE A 124 13.39 8.29 -15.22
N HIS A 125 13.31 7.21 -14.49
CA HIS A 125 13.68 7.11 -13.08
C HIS A 125 15.16 6.72 -12.97
N ARG A 126 15.93 7.45 -12.16
CA ARG A 126 17.36 7.16 -11.98
C ARG A 126 17.66 6.83 -10.54
N GLY A 127 18.44 5.78 -10.35
CA GLY A 127 18.87 5.31 -9.03
C GLY A 127 18.13 4.07 -8.56
N ARG A 128 18.85 3.25 -7.81
CA ARG A 128 18.38 1.94 -7.31
C ARG A 128 17.09 2.07 -6.50
N ASP A 129 17.11 2.88 -5.47
CA ASP A 129 15.99 2.98 -4.53
C ASP A 129 14.71 3.55 -5.18
N VAL A 130 14.88 4.46 -6.14
CA VAL A 130 13.76 5.00 -6.91
C VAL A 130 13.12 3.91 -7.78
N CYS A 131 13.93 3.08 -8.44
CA CYS A 131 13.45 1.97 -9.25
C CYS A 131 12.76 0.90 -8.38
N ILE A 132 13.36 0.54 -7.24
CA ILE A 132 12.76 -0.40 -6.30
C ILE A 132 11.42 0.12 -5.78
N ASN A 133 11.35 1.35 -5.28
CA ASN A 133 10.13 1.92 -4.72
C ASN A 133 8.99 1.99 -5.76
N ARG A 134 9.29 2.32 -7.02
CA ARG A 134 8.28 2.30 -8.09
C ARG A 134 7.80 0.89 -8.39
N SER A 135 8.70 -0.08 -8.46
CA SER A 135 8.35 -1.50 -8.63
C SER A 135 7.47 -2.02 -7.47
N LEU A 136 7.84 -1.71 -6.23
CA LEU A 136 7.04 -2.06 -5.04
C LEU A 136 5.66 -1.41 -5.05
N ALA A 137 5.56 -0.17 -5.56
CA ALA A 137 4.27 0.50 -5.69
C ALA A 137 3.33 -0.29 -6.61
N LEU A 138 3.80 -0.77 -7.78
CA LEU A 138 3.00 -1.60 -8.68
C LEU A 138 2.59 -2.93 -8.03
N ILE A 139 3.55 -3.63 -7.40
CA ILE A 139 3.26 -4.88 -6.68
C ILE A 139 2.18 -4.68 -5.61
N ASN A 140 2.24 -3.54 -4.89
CA ASN A 140 1.28 -3.24 -3.84
C ASN A 140 -0.09 -2.76 -4.35
N MET A 141 -0.17 -2.24 -5.57
CA MET A 141 -1.41 -1.81 -6.20
C MET A 141 -2.13 -2.94 -6.95
N ALA A 142 -1.43 -3.98 -7.35
CA ALA A 142 -1.98 -5.10 -8.11
C ALA A 142 -3.16 -5.78 -7.40
N LYS A 143 -4.21 -6.09 -8.17
CA LYS A 143 -5.46 -6.69 -7.72
C LYS A 143 -5.62 -8.14 -8.18
N ASN A 144 -5.23 -8.44 -9.42
CA ASN A 144 -5.47 -9.72 -10.07
C ASN A 144 -4.19 -10.48 -10.38
N SER A 145 -3.22 -9.81 -11.01
CA SER A 145 -1.99 -10.45 -11.47
C SER A 145 -0.74 -9.61 -11.28
N ILE A 146 0.40 -10.28 -11.10
CA ILE A 146 1.73 -9.67 -11.07
C ILE A 146 2.65 -10.54 -11.91
N TYR A 147 3.26 -9.94 -12.94
CA TYR A 147 4.28 -10.59 -13.75
C TYR A 147 5.61 -9.89 -13.55
N LEU A 148 6.61 -10.66 -13.17
CA LEU A 148 7.95 -10.19 -12.87
C LEU A 148 8.97 -10.82 -13.79
N ILE A 149 9.75 -10.00 -14.46
CA ILE A 149 11.01 -10.41 -15.10
C ILE A 149 12.14 -9.97 -14.17
N ALA A 150 12.97 -10.89 -13.70
CA ALA A 150 14.05 -10.56 -12.77
C ALA A 150 15.30 -11.38 -13.09
N PRO A 151 16.21 -10.85 -13.92
CA PRO A 151 17.49 -11.52 -14.20
C PRO A 151 18.42 -11.50 -12.99
N GLU A 152 18.23 -10.55 -12.06
CA GLU A 152 19.11 -10.33 -10.93
C GLU A 152 18.48 -10.76 -9.60
N TYR A 153 19.23 -11.47 -8.77
CA TYR A 153 18.86 -11.88 -7.41
C TYR A 153 18.34 -10.75 -6.54
N GLU A 154 18.95 -9.58 -6.65
CA GLU A 154 18.69 -8.43 -5.80
C GLU A 154 17.21 -7.96 -5.83
N PHE A 155 16.59 -7.95 -6.99
CA PHE A 155 15.18 -7.57 -7.13
C PHE A 155 14.25 -8.62 -6.54
N LEU A 156 14.57 -9.90 -6.73
CA LEU A 156 13.80 -10.99 -6.14
C LEU A 156 13.84 -10.93 -4.61
N GLU A 157 15.02 -10.70 -4.02
CA GLU A 157 15.16 -10.60 -2.56
C GLU A 157 14.31 -9.47 -1.98
N VAL A 158 14.37 -8.28 -2.60
CA VAL A 158 13.65 -7.10 -2.11
C VAL A 158 12.13 -7.21 -2.30
N PHE A 159 11.66 -7.88 -3.36
CA PHE A 159 10.22 -7.93 -3.67
C PHE A 159 9.48 -9.07 -2.98
N HIS A 160 10.18 -10.05 -2.40
CA HIS A 160 9.56 -11.26 -1.87
C HIS A 160 8.44 -10.99 -0.86
N ASP A 161 8.70 -10.17 0.14
CA ASP A 161 7.73 -9.92 1.22
C ASP A 161 6.48 -9.19 0.72
N ASP A 162 6.63 -8.27 -0.23
CA ASP A 162 5.50 -7.55 -0.82
C ASP A 162 4.70 -8.42 -1.80
N MET A 163 5.36 -9.33 -2.53
CA MET A 163 4.70 -10.37 -3.33
C MET A 163 3.88 -11.32 -2.44
N LYS A 164 4.43 -11.74 -1.31
CA LYS A 164 3.71 -12.57 -0.33
C LYS A 164 2.49 -11.84 0.23
N LYS A 165 2.61 -10.55 0.54
CA LYS A 165 1.46 -9.71 0.94
C LYS A 165 0.44 -9.57 -0.18
N ALA A 166 0.87 -9.42 -1.44
CA ALA A 166 -0.02 -9.37 -2.59
C ALA A 166 -0.83 -10.67 -2.72
N ARG A 167 -0.17 -11.82 -2.59
CA ARG A 167 -0.84 -13.14 -2.57
C ARG A 167 -1.89 -13.22 -1.45
N ALA A 168 -1.55 -12.76 -0.25
CA ALA A 168 -2.47 -12.73 0.90
C ALA A 168 -3.65 -11.75 0.70
N ARG A 169 -3.50 -10.69 -0.12
CA ARG A 169 -4.59 -9.78 -0.50
C ARG A 169 -5.55 -10.36 -1.55
N GLY A 170 -5.22 -11.49 -2.16
CA GLY A 170 -6.06 -12.14 -3.16
C GLY A 170 -5.55 -12.04 -4.61
N VAL A 171 -4.33 -11.58 -4.85
CA VAL A 171 -3.69 -11.67 -6.16
C VAL A 171 -3.44 -13.14 -6.46
N THR A 172 -4.11 -13.69 -7.48
CA THR A 172 -4.10 -15.14 -7.76
C THR A 172 -3.13 -15.56 -8.84
N ASP A 173 -2.76 -14.69 -9.75
CA ASP A 173 -1.85 -14.98 -10.87
C ASP A 173 -0.52 -14.23 -10.68
N ILE A 174 0.47 -14.92 -10.09
CA ILE A 174 1.81 -14.37 -9.92
C ILE A 174 2.78 -15.26 -10.71
N ARG A 175 3.44 -14.65 -11.72
CA ARG A 175 4.39 -15.34 -12.60
C ARG A 175 5.73 -14.64 -12.59
N ILE A 176 6.79 -15.43 -12.52
CA ILE A 176 8.15 -14.90 -12.45
C ILE A 176 9.02 -15.57 -13.52
N LEU A 177 9.72 -14.75 -14.28
CA LEU A 177 10.72 -15.20 -15.25
C LEU A 177 12.11 -14.80 -14.77
N VAL A 178 12.99 -15.79 -14.61
CA VAL A 178 14.35 -15.61 -14.13
C VAL A 178 15.38 -16.08 -15.16
N GLU A 179 16.63 -15.68 -14.99
CA GLU A 179 17.73 -16.11 -15.85
C GLU A 179 18.38 -17.41 -15.35
N GLU A 180 18.72 -18.34 -16.24
CA GLU A 180 19.23 -19.65 -15.89
C GLU A 180 20.56 -19.61 -15.13
N HIS A 181 21.44 -18.68 -15.45
CA HIS A 181 22.76 -18.54 -14.80
C HIS A 181 22.68 -18.26 -13.32
N SER A 182 21.57 -17.69 -12.87
CA SER A 182 21.34 -17.38 -11.46
C SER A 182 21.26 -18.62 -10.56
N PHE A 183 21.03 -19.81 -11.13
CA PHE A 183 20.95 -21.08 -10.39
C PHE A 183 22.29 -21.66 -9.93
N GLU A 184 23.40 -21.05 -10.27
CA GLU A 184 24.72 -21.39 -9.73
C GLU A 184 24.91 -20.92 -8.28
N ASP A 185 24.06 -19.98 -7.80
CA ASP A 185 24.09 -19.45 -6.44
C ASP A 185 23.07 -20.15 -5.53
N ASN A 186 23.55 -20.76 -4.43
CA ASN A 186 22.70 -21.42 -3.44
C ASN A 186 21.65 -20.48 -2.83
N LYS A 187 21.99 -19.22 -2.61
CA LYS A 187 21.03 -18.22 -2.08
C LYS A 187 19.89 -17.93 -3.05
N PHE A 188 20.20 -17.95 -4.33
CA PHE A 188 19.17 -17.80 -5.36
C PHE A 188 18.21 -18.99 -5.33
N ASN A 189 18.73 -20.23 -5.24
CA ASN A 189 17.91 -21.43 -5.14
C ASN A 189 16.99 -21.43 -3.91
N GLU A 190 17.51 -21.01 -2.75
CA GLU A 190 16.70 -20.86 -1.53
C GLU A 190 15.56 -19.84 -1.72
N LEU A 191 15.85 -18.74 -2.39
CA LEU A 191 14.86 -17.69 -2.65
C LEU A 191 13.79 -18.16 -3.65
N ILE A 192 14.19 -18.84 -4.72
CA ILE A 192 13.27 -19.43 -5.69
C ILE A 192 12.35 -20.46 -5.01
N THR A 193 12.88 -21.26 -4.08
CA THR A 193 12.07 -22.20 -3.30
C THR A 193 11.00 -21.48 -2.50
N LYS A 194 11.31 -20.34 -1.87
CA LYS A 194 10.32 -19.51 -1.16
C LYS A 194 9.27 -18.91 -2.10
N TYR A 195 9.69 -18.49 -3.29
CA TYR A 195 8.77 -17.96 -4.29
C TYR A 195 7.83 -19.02 -4.89
N SER A 196 8.26 -20.29 -4.97
CA SER A 196 7.43 -21.36 -5.50
C SER A 196 6.15 -21.63 -4.69
N GLU A 197 6.10 -21.14 -3.44
CA GLU A 197 4.89 -21.19 -2.60
C GLU A 197 3.82 -20.17 -3.02
N ILE A 198 4.20 -19.12 -3.72
CA ILE A 198 3.33 -17.96 -4.02
C ILE A 198 3.21 -17.63 -5.50
N ALA A 199 4.11 -18.14 -6.35
CA ALA A 199 4.23 -17.79 -7.76
C ALA A 199 4.59 -19.00 -8.62
N GLU A 200 4.21 -18.96 -9.90
CA GLU A 200 4.73 -19.86 -10.92
C GLU A 200 6.02 -19.28 -11.50
N ILE A 201 7.10 -20.09 -11.55
CA ILE A 201 8.43 -19.61 -11.94
C ILE A 201 8.92 -20.40 -13.14
N LYS A 202 9.40 -19.68 -14.15
CA LYS A 202 10.08 -20.24 -15.30
C LYS A 202 11.45 -19.60 -15.52
N THR A 203 12.29 -20.26 -16.31
CA THR A 203 13.66 -19.81 -16.59
C THR A 203 13.95 -19.76 -18.08
N ARG A 204 14.87 -18.86 -18.47
CA ARG A 204 15.44 -18.74 -19.82
C ARG A 204 16.93 -18.50 -19.74
N ASP A 205 17.63 -18.86 -20.83
CA ASP A 205 19.07 -18.63 -20.97
C ASP A 205 19.44 -17.15 -20.81
N GLN A 206 18.60 -16.24 -21.32
CA GLN A 206 18.86 -14.83 -21.27
C GLN A 206 17.56 -14.03 -21.11
N VAL A 207 17.61 -13.05 -20.20
CA VAL A 207 16.52 -12.12 -19.90
C VAL A 207 17.08 -10.70 -19.85
N PHE A 208 16.42 -9.75 -20.51
CA PHE A 208 16.89 -8.37 -20.58
C PHE A 208 16.10 -7.46 -19.63
N GLY A 209 16.80 -6.97 -18.59
CA GLY A 209 16.24 -6.03 -17.63
C GLY A 209 15.20 -6.64 -16.69
N THR A 210 14.87 -5.88 -15.67
CA THR A 210 13.80 -6.22 -14.74
C THR A 210 12.51 -5.53 -15.19
N ALA A 211 11.39 -6.23 -15.19
CA ALA A 211 10.09 -5.64 -15.46
C ALA A 211 9.07 -6.09 -14.43
N VAL A 212 8.26 -5.15 -13.95
CA VAL A 212 7.07 -5.43 -13.13
C VAL A 212 5.85 -5.01 -13.94
N ILE A 213 4.93 -5.92 -14.15
CA ILE A 213 3.70 -5.72 -14.91
C ILE A 213 2.54 -6.14 -13.99
N MET A 214 1.57 -5.28 -13.82
CA MET A 214 0.41 -5.57 -12.98
C MET A 214 -0.87 -5.67 -13.82
N ASP A 215 -1.79 -6.51 -13.36
CA ASP A 215 -3.15 -6.64 -13.84
C ASP A 215 -3.22 -6.73 -15.38
N GLU A 216 -2.47 -7.71 -15.94
CA GLU A 216 -2.41 -8.01 -17.37
C GLU A 216 -1.96 -6.83 -18.25
N GLY A 217 -1.19 -5.89 -17.69
CA GLY A 217 -0.67 -4.72 -18.39
C GLY A 217 -1.50 -3.45 -18.17
N GLU A 218 -2.29 -3.36 -17.10
CA GLU A 218 -2.90 -2.08 -16.69
C GLU A 218 -1.82 -1.03 -16.41
N ASP A 219 -0.70 -1.43 -15.78
CA ASP A 219 0.52 -0.61 -15.65
C ASP A 219 1.76 -1.52 -15.70
N ALA A 220 2.88 -0.95 -16.13
CA ALA A 220 4.16 -1.64 -16.21
C ALA A 220 5.33 -0.70 -15.94
N PHE A 221 6.41 -1.26 -15.38
CA PHE A 221 7.66 -0.55 -15.12
C PHE A 221 8.85 -1.40 -15.53
N LEU A 222 9.69 -0.86 -16.40
CA LEU A 222 10.90 -1.50 -16.90
C LEU A 222 12.12 -0.90 -16.21
N VAL A 223 13.00 -1.74 -15.66
CA VAL A 223 14.28 -1.33 -15.08
C VAL A 223 15.43 -1.93 -15.88
N LEU A 224 16.31 -1.08 -16.36
CA LEU A 224 17.55 -1.48 -17.01
C LEU A 224 18.73 -1.17 -16.09
N THR A 225 19.67 -2.08 -16.03
CA THR A 225 20.91 -1.90 -15.30
C THR A 225 22.08 -1.74 -16.26
N GLN A 226 22.99 -0.84 -15.95
CA GLN A 226 24.20 -0.63 -16.74
C GLN A 226 25.40 -0.43 -15.83
N LYS A 227 26.49 -1.12 -16.14
CA LYS A 227 27.77 -0.91 -15.47
C LYS A 227 28.49 0.31 -16.04
N ILE A 228 28.56 1.40 -15.26
CA ILE A 228 29.28 2.63 -15.62
C ILE A 228 30.44 2.80 -14.63
N PHE A 229 31.69 2.87 -15.11
CA PHE A 229 32.88 3.01 -14.27
C PHE A 229 32.94 2.04 -13.07
N LYS A 230 32.67 0.74 -13.30
CA LYS A 230 32.59 -0.33 -12.27
C LYS A 230 31.44 -0.18 -11.27
N LYS A 231 30.58 0.82 -11.41
CA LYS A 231 29.40 1.01 -10.58
C LYS A 231 28.15 0.63 -11.35
N LEU A 232 27.28 -0.16 -10.74
CA LEU A 232 25.98 -0.50 -11.31
C LEU A 232 25.05 0.72 -11.22
N SER A 233 24.47 1.10 -12.34
CA SER A 233 23.53 2.21 -12.46
C SER A 233 22.18 1.66 -12.90
N TYR A 234 21.10 2.19 -12.31
CA TYR A 234 19.73 1.75 -12.50
C TYR A 234 18.93 2.83 -13.21
N PHE A 235 18.22 2.44 -14.25
CA PHE A 235 17.37 3.30 -15.06
C PHE A 235 16.01 2.65 -15.20
N GLY A 236 14.99 3.24 -14.58
CA GLY A 236 13.61 2.82 -14.74
C GLY A 236 12.91 3.62 -15.83
N ALA A 237 12.09 3.00 -16.64
CA ALA A 237 11.30 3.63 -17.67
C ALA A 237 9.82 3.31 -17.51
N VAL A 238 9.00 4.34 -17.63
CA VAL A 238 7.53 4.25 -17.71
C VAL A 238 7.03 5.34 -18.64
N THR A 239 5.92 5.09 -19.31
CA THR A 239 5.26 6.07 -20.16
C THR A 239 3.76 6.05 -19.88
N ASP A 240 3.12 7.18 -20.09
CA ASP A 240 1.65 7.31 -20.04
C ASP A 240 0.95 6.86 -21.34
N HIS A 241 1.72 6.30 -22.28
CA HIS A 241 1.15 5.75 -23.50
C HIS A 241 0.34 4.49 -23.20
N ILE A 242 -0.94 4.51 -23.58
CA ILE A 242 -1.92 3.45 -23.30
C ILE A 242 -1.48 2.05 -23.77
N ALA A 243 -0.63 1.94 -24.78
CA ALA A 243 -0.18 0.66 -25.29
C ALA A 243 1.07 0.11 -24.53
N PHE A 244 1.67 0.87 -23.62
CA PHE A 244 2.91 0.43 -22.98
C PHE A 244 2.71 -0.80 -22.09
N GLY A 245 1.74 -0.75 -21.20
CA GLY A 245 1.43 -1.88 -20.33
C GLY A 245 1.00 -3.14 -21.12
N PRO A 246 0.03 -3.06 -22.04
CA PRO A 246 -0.33 -4.18 -22.92
C PRO A 246 0.85 -4.72 -23.74
N ALA A 247 1.73 -3.87 -24.26
CA ALA A 247 2.93 -4.32 -24.97
C ALA A 247 3.92 -5.04 -24.05
N ALA A 248 4.12 -4.54 -22.83
CA ALA A 248 4.95 -5.19 -21.81
C ALA A 248 4.36 -6.57 -21.43
N ASN A 249 3.04 -6.66 -21.26
CA ASN A 249 2.35 -7.91 -20.99
C ASN A 249 2.48 -8.92 -22.13
N TYR A 250 2.30 -8.47 -23.38
CA TYR A 250 2.48 -9.32 -24.55
C TYR A 250 3.92 -9.86 -24.63
N TYR A 251 4.90 -9.00 -24.41
CA TYR A 251 6.32 -9.38 -24.40
C TYR A 251 6.62 -10.37 -23.27
N PHE A 252 6.11 -10.13 -22.07
CA PHE A 252 6.25 -11.07 -20.96
C PHE A 252 5.66 -12.43 -21.31
N SER A 253 4.42 -12.47 -21.80
CA SER A 253 3.72 -13.72 -22.15
C SER A 253 4.50 -14.51 -23.20
N TYR A 254 4.99 -13.84 -24.25
CA TYR A 254 5.83 -14.50 -25.26
C TYR A 254 7.10 -15.13 -24.67
N LEU A 255 7.79 -14.41 -23.78
CA LEU A 255 8.99 -14.94 -23.12
C LEU A 255 8.64 -16.09 -22.18
N TYR A 256 7.58 -15.96 -21.42
CA TYR A 256 7.15 -16.90 -20.41
C TYR A 256 6.63 -18.23 -21.02
N ASP A 257 5.85 -18.15 -22.07
CA ASP A 257 5.28 -19.32 -22.75
C ASP A 257 6.36 -20.18 -23.42
N THR A 258 7.45 -19.55 -23.84
CA THR A 258 8.61 -20.24 -24.46
C THR A 258 9.73 -20.56 -23.46
N ALA A 259 9.52 -20.30 -22.17
CA ALA A 259 10.46 -20.55 -21.09
C ALA A 259 10.30 -21.97 -20.50
N GLU A 260 11.37 -22.49 -19.90
CA GLU A 260 11.37 -23.80 -19.25
C GLU A 260 10.95 -23.70 -17.78
N ALA A 261 10.34 -24.76 -17.27
CA ALA A 261 10.06 -24.84 -15.83
C ALA A 261 11.38 -24.93 -15.04
N VAL A 262 11.44 -24.24 -13.91
CA VAL A 262 12.62 -24.28 -13.03
C VAL A 262 12.84 -25.70 -12.51
N LYS A 263 14.04 -26.23 -12.71
CA LYS A 263 14.51 -27.48 -12.10
C LYS A 263 15.36 -27.11 -10.89
N LEU A 264 14.77 -27.08 -9.71
CA LEU A 264 15.52 -26.96 -8.46
C LEU A 264 16.44 -28.18 -8.34
N LYS A 265 17.74 -27.92 -8.13
CA LYS A 265 18.76 -28.96 -7.91
C LYS A 265 18.80 -29.40 -6.46
#